data_fd73f8570351e8671a2ab544959b2367
#
_entry.id   fd73f8570351e8671a2ab544959b2367
#
_cell.length_a   1.000
_cell.length_b   1.000
_cell.length_c   1.000
_cell.angle_alpha   90.00
_cell.angle_beta   90.00
_cell.angle_gamma   90.00
#
_symmetry.space_group_name_H-M   'P 1'
#
loop_
_entity.id
_entity.type
_entity.pdbx_description
1 polymer ?
#
loop_
_entity_poly.entity_id
_entity_poly.type
_entity_poly.pdbx_seq_one_letter_code
_entity_poly.pdbx_strand_id
1 'polypeptide(L)'
;MKSVRLFLFNLCLLLAACVWDKTNESPDCLPLDDTEYPYAGLPRLVIETENFAQVRDRETKIPAQMQIWGEKGPESEVMDLTVRGRGNSSFEMSKYSMKLELANKHEMVGMPADKDWALISNHADKSLMRNYIAYNLSAKFEPYYAPRCEFVELYLNRDYQGVYLLTETIKIGNNRVNIPKNRNSYIVEFDTKSKESDQKVLSDVFSEKGNKKIFTVHEPKNAQPEELNIVQDHICEFEAFLKAVDTNKENELEKWIDLEESIKHYWVQEFSKNPDSKFFSSVYFSWTNTGKIRMGPVWDFDLAFGNHYYEGNNSTDKWEIRNYWNKFLFKDSLYRVETETMWFSYRKFFESSINSVDTLYSKLKKAADNNFKRWPILSVERGYWLHNSYSSYQQPVDELKVWMKERLNWIDTQISTAYPTQPAS
;
A
#
# COMPACT_ATOMS: atom_id res chain seq x y z
N MET A 1 7.19 74.96 -18.39
CA MET A 1 6.44 73.79 -18.80
C MET A 1 7.29 72.57 -18.50
N LYS A 2 6.95 71.78 -17.50
CA LYS A 2 7.79 70.73 -16.94
C LYS A 2 7.49 69.41 -17.69
N SER A 3 8.52 68.82 -18.31
CA SER A 3 8.41 67.48 -18.90
C SER A 3 8.58 66.43 -17.80
N VAL A 4 7.55 65.62 -17.58
CA VAL A 4 7.57 64.46 -16.71
C VAL A 4 8.24 63.29 -17.49
N ARG A 5 9.45 62.88 -17.08
CA ARG A 5 10.07 61.65 -17.55
C ARG A 5 9.45 60.47 -16.82
N LEU A 6 8.69 59.70 -17.54
CA LEU A 6 8.16 58.40 -17.11
C LEU A 6 9.32 57.40 -17.09
N PHE A 7 9.80 57.02 -15.90
CA PHE A 7 10.72 55.89 -15.75
C PHE A 7 9.88 54.59 -15.80
N LEU A 8 9.86 53.98 -16.97
CA LEU A 8 9.42 52.61 -17.11
C LEU A 8 10.49 51.71 -16.46
N PHE A 9 10.22 51.25 -15.25
CA PHE A 9 10.92 50.11 -14.66
C PHE A 9 10.46 48.85 -15.42
N ASN A 10 11.24 48.44 -16.41
CA ASN A 10 11.16 47.10 -16.95
C ASN A 10 11.62 46.13 -15.85
N LEU A 11 10.65 45.70 -15.02
CA LEU A 11 10.79 44.52 -14.20
C LEU A 11 10.67 43.33 -15.17
N CYS A 12 11.77 42.95 -15.81
CA CYS A 12 11.92 41.66 -16.41
C CYS A 12 11.79 40.62 -15.28
N LEU A 13 10.57 40.16 -15.03
CA LEU A 13 10.31 38.89 -14.44
C LEU A 13 10.90 37.84 -15.40
N LEU A 14 12.17 37.51 -15.19
CA LEU A 14 12.75 36.27 -15.64
C LEU A 14 12.03 35.14 -14.89
N LEU A 15 10.82 34.83 -15.35
CA LEU A 15 10.23 33.51 -15.19
C LEU A 15 11.12 32.58 -16.05
N ALA A 16 12.28 32.19 -15.51
CA ALA A 16 13.00 31.06 -16.02
C ALA A 16 12.10 29.84 -15.80
N ALA A 17 11.24 29.56 -16.77
CA ALA A 17 10.62 28.27 -16.87
C ALA A 17 11.79 27.29 -17.01
N CYS A 18 12.07 26.49 -16.00
CA CYS A 18 12.92 25.32 -16.15
C CYS A 18 12.19 24.40 -17.12
N VAL A 19 12.45 24.58 -18.40
CA VAL A 19 12.08 23.59 -19.43
C VAL A 19 13.17 22.53 -19.34
N TRP A 20 12.84 21.37 -18.84
CA TRP A 20 13.77 20.26 -18.80
C TRP A 20 14.07 19.87 -20.25
N ASP A 21 15.31 20.11 -20.66
CA ASP A 21 15.74 19.80 -22.03
C ASP A 21 15.82 18.28 -22.20
N LYS A 22 15.37 17.79 -23.36
CA LYS A 22 15.43 16.38 -23.73
C LYS A 22 16.86 15.87 -23.98
N THR A 23 17.87 16.70 -23.80
CA THR A 23 19.28 16.39 -24.08
C THR A 23 20.06 15.77 -22.93
N ASN A 24 19.42 15.35 -21.81
CA ASN A 24 20.07 14.80 -20.61
C ASN A 24 21.02 15.77 -19.87
N GLU A 25 21.08 17.03 -20.22
CA GLU A 25 21.73 18.02 -19.40
C GLU A 25 20.79 18.37 -18.24
N SER A 26 21.31 18.31 -17.00
CA SER A 26 20.56 18.78 -15.83
C SER A 26 20.03 20.17 -16.13
N PRO A 27 18.72 20.42 -16.03
CA PRO A 27 18.22 21.77 -16.26
C PRO A 27 18.88 22.69 -15.24
N ASP A 28 19.18 23.95 -15.62
CA ASP A 28 19.53 25.03 -14.70
C ASP A 28 18.31 25.35 -13.82
N CYS A 29 17.81 24.33 -13.10
CA CYS A 29 16.73 24.49 -12.17
C CYS A 29 17.22 25.26 -10.97
N LEU A 30 16.49 26.29 -10.60
CA LEU A 30 16.66 26.93 -9.31
C LEU A 30 16.64 25.84 -8.23
N PRO A 31 17.54 25.87 -7.23
CA PRO A 31 17.51 24.94 -6.13
C PRO A 31 16.12 24.95 -5.47
N LEU A 32 15.72 23.83 -4.89
CA LEU A 32 14.50 23.78 -4.11
C LEU A 32 14.58 24.82 -2.99
N ASP A 33 13.48 25.53 -2.75
CA ASP A 33 13.42 26.49 -1.65
C ASP A 33 13.25 25.76 -0.33
N ASP A 34 14.37 25.56 0.38
CA ASP A 34 14.42 24.91 1.68
C ASP A 34 14.13 25.88 2.85
N THR A 35 13.78 27.14 2.57
CA THR A 35 13.45 28.12 3.63
C THR A 35 12.15 27.80 4.34
N GLU A 36 11.14 27.42 3.61
CA GLU A 36 9.84 27.06 4.18
C GLU A 36 9.77 25.61 4.65
N TYR A 37 10.35 24.69 3.88
CA TYR A 37 10.38 23.25 4.15
C TYR A 37 11.82 22.74 4.11
N PRO A 38 12.58 22.88 5.23
CA PRO A 38 13.99 22.50 5.27
C PRO A 38 14.20 21.01 4.95
N TYR A 39 15.33 20.70 4.32
CA TYR A 39 15.69 19.31 4.03
C TYR A 39 15.65 18.45 5.29
N ALA A 40 14.86 17.37 5.23
CA ALA A 40 14.54 16.54 6.38
C ALA A 40 15.27 15.17 6.40
N GLY A 41 16.18 14.93 5.46
CA GLY A 41 16.98 13.70 5.40
C GLY A 41 16.33 12.57 4.61
N LEU A 42 15.20 12.83 3.91
CA LEU A 42 14.57 11.88 2.99
C LEU A 42 14.93 12.23 1.54
N PRO A 43 14.99 11.23 0.64
CA PRO A 43 15.05 11.50 -0.80
C PRO A 43 13.83 12.35 -1.22
N ARG A 44 14.08 13.32 -2.10
CA ARG A 44 13.04 14.20 -2.63
C ARG A 44 12.73 13.81 -4.07
N LEU A 45 11.49 13.48 -4.38
CA LEU A 45 11.02 13.31 -5.76
C LEU A 45 10.55 14.67 -6.26
N VAL A 46 11.24 15.19 -7.27
CA VAL A 46 10.88 16.45 -7.94
C VAL A 46 10.24 16.11 -9.27
N ILE A 47 8.94 16.34 -9.38
CA ILE A 47 8.13 16.02 -10.56
C ILE A 47 7.60 17.32 -11.15
N GLU A 48 7.87 17.54 -12.43
CA GLU A 48 7.26 18.63 -13.21
C GLU A 48 6.40 18.04 -14.32
N THR A 49 5.11 18.35 -14.28
CA THR A 49 4.17 17.96 -15.32
C THR A 49 4.26 18.90 -16.51
N GLU A 50 3.94 18.39 -17.71
CA GLU A 50 3.89 19.21 -18.91
C GLU A 50 2.96 20.43 -18.70
N ASN A 51 3.48 21.63 -18.95
CA ASN A 51 2.80 22.92 -18.75
C ASN A 51 2.29 23.13 -17.31
N PHE A 52 2.94 22.53 -16.31
CA PHE A 52 2.52 22.58 -14.92
C PHE A 52 1.06 22.14 -14.70
N ALA A 53 0.58 21.19 -15.51
CA ALA A 53 -0.76 20.66 -15.47
C ALA A 53 -1.04 20.01 -14.10
N GLN A 54 -2.22 20.29 -13.55
CA GLN A 54 -2.62 19.72 -12.27
C GLN A 54 -3.13 18.29 -12.43
N VAL A 55 -2.75 17.40 -11.52
CA VAL A 55 -3.28 16.05 -11.44
C VAL A 55 -4.69 16.11 -10.83
N ARG A 56 -5.73 16.00 -11.67
CA ARG A 56 -7.12 16.27 -11.26
C ARG A 56 -8.00 15.03 -11.20
N ASP A 57 -7.58 13.94 -11.84
CA ASP A 57 -8.35 12.70 -11.91
C ASP A 57 -7.46 11.45 -11.90
N ARG A 58 -8.10 10.29 -11.95
CA ARG A 58 -7.44 8.99 -11.89
C ARG A 58 -7.25 8.32 -13.25
N GLU A 59 -7.73 8.93 -14.31
CA GLU A 59 -7.72 8.33 -15.66
C GLU A 59 -6.73 9.04 -16.58
N THR A 60 -6.66 10.37 -16.51
CA THR A 60 -5.79 11.18 -17.39
C THR A 60 -4.33 11.00 -16.99
N LYS A 61 -3.54 10.41 -17.89
CA LYS A 61 -2.09 10.33 -17.76
C LYS A 61 -1.45 11.63 -18.24
N ILE A 62 -0.89 12.39 -17.33
CA ILE A 62 -0.23 13.66 -17.62
C ILE A 62 1.26 13.39 -17.85
N PRO A 63 1.83 13.75 -19.02
CA PRO A 63 3.27 13.69 -19.23
C PRO A 63 4.02 14.54 -18.21
N ALA A 64 5.14 14.03 -17.73
CA ALA A 64 5.95 14.69 -16.72
C ALA A 64 7.42 14.27 -16.82
N GLN A 65 8.28 15.01 -16.17
CA GLN A 65 9.65 14.67 -15.90
C GLN A 65 9.90 14.62 -14.40
N MET A 66 10.83 13.77 -13.99
CA MET A 66 11.18 13.58 -12.59
C MET A 66 12.67 13.44 -12.39
N GLN A 67 13.15 13.96 -11.26
CA GLN A 67 14.46 13.65 -10.71
C GLN A 67 14.36 13.28 -9.24
N ILE A 68 15.32 12.48 -8.76
CA ILE A 68 15.53 12.22 -7.34
C ILE A 68 16.59 13.20 -6.87
N TRP A 69 16.28 13.92 -5.79
CA TRP A 69 17.15 14.93 -5.20
C TRP A 69 17.53 14.56 -3.77
N GLY A 70 18.79 14.75 -3.43
CA GLY A 70 19.28 14.75 -2.06
C GLY A 70 19.35 16.16 -1.46
N GLU A 71 20.17 16.31 -0.42
CA GLU A 71 20.36 17.61 0.25
C GLU A 71 20.93 18.68 -0.68
N LYS A 72 21.88 18.31 -1.53
CA LYS A 72 22.67 19.25 -2.34
C LYS A 72 22.16 19.45 -3.77
N GLY A 73 21.16 18.72 -4.18
CA GLY A 73 20.61 18.78 -5.53
C GLY A 73 20.27 17.41 -6.11
N PRO A 74 20.17 17.31 -7.46
CA PRO A 74 19.81 16.08 -8.14
C PRO A 74 20.85 14.97 -7.93
N GLU A 75 20.36 13.76 -7.65
CA GLU A 75 21.13 12.53 -7.49
C GLU A 75 20.80 11.49 -8.56
N SER A 76 19.85 11.79 -9.45
CA SER A 76 19.49 10.96 -10.60
C SER A 76 19.51 11.76 -11.88
N GLU A 77 19.57 11.05 -13.02
CA GLU A 77 19.21 11.62 -14.32
C GLU A 77 17.73 12.03 -14.38
N VAL A 78 17.37 12.81 -15.40
CA VAL A 78 15.96 13.15 -15.65
C VAL A 78 15.24 11.92 -16.22
N MET A 79 14.10 11.59 -15.67
CA MET A 79 13.28 10.45 -16.06
C MET A 79 11.94 10.95 -16.63
N ASP A 80 11.63 10.57 -17.87
CA ASP A 80 10.31 10.80 -18.44
C ASP A 80 9.29 9.82 -17.85
N LEU A 81 8.09 10.32 -17.55
CA LEU A 81 7.01 9.53 -16.98
C LEU A 81 5.64 10.10 -17.33
N THR A 82 4.61 9.37 -16.98
CA THR A 82 3.27 9.93 -16.81
C THR A 82 2.84 9.83 -15.36
N VAL A 83 2.09 10.84 -14.89
CA VAL A 83 1.51 10.89 -13.56
C VAL A 83 0.00 11.00 -13.64
N ARG A 84 -0.72 10.34 -12.73
CA ARG A 84 -2.17 10.48 -12.52
C ARG A 84 -2.54 10.21 -11.08
N GLY A 85 -3.73 10.62 -10.68
CA GLY A 85 -4.27 10.24 -9.38
C GLY A 85 -4.49 8.73 -9.25
N ARG A 86 -4.50 8.23 -8.01
CA ARG A 86 -4.84 6.84 -7.69
C ARG A 86 -5.57 6.76 -6.33
N GLY A 87 -6.18 5.61 -6.11
CA GLY A 87 -6.96 5.31 -4.91
C GLY A 87 -8.45 5.57 -5.12
N ASN A 88 -9.25 5.15 -4.18
CA ASN A 88 -10.69 5.43 -4.15
C ASN A 88 -10.93 6.66 -3.26
N SER A 89 -11.30 6.47 -2.01
CA SER A 89 -11.49 7.52 -1.02
C SER A 89 -10.23 8.35 -0.74
N SER A 90 -9.05 7.75 -0.81
CA SER A 90 -7.78 8.47 -0.62
C SER A 90 -7.49 9.52 -1.69
N PHE A 91 -8.10 9.40 -2.89
CA PHE A 91 -7.99 10.42 -3.93
C PHE A 91 -8.90 11.64 -3.67
N GLU A 92 -9.92 11.50 -2.87
CA GLU A 92 -10.82 12.59 -2.47
C GLU A 92 -10.25 13.48 -1.36
N MET A 93 -9.13 13.06 -0.76
CA MET A 93 -8.44 13.80 0.28
C MET A 93 -7.62 14.96 -0.31
N SER A 94 -7.39 16.01 0.48
CA SER A 94 -6.59 17.17 0.06
C SER A 94 -5.15 16.79 -0.33
N LYS A 95 -4.54 15.83 0.36
CA LYS A 95 -3.29 15.18 -0.01
C LYS A 95 -3.61 13.78 -0.54
N TYR A 96 -3.58 13.62 -1.85
CA TYR A 96 -3.99 12.40 -2.52
C TYR A 96 -2.81 11.56 -3.02
N SER A 97 -3.06 10.29 -3.23
CA SER A 97 -2.08 9.35 -3.78
C SER A 97 -2.00 9.43 -5.30
N MET A 98 -0.84 9.09 -5.87
CA MET A 98 -0.60 9.15 -7.31
C MET A 98 0.00 7.85 -7.84
N LYS A 99 -0.22 7.58 -9.12
CA LYS A 99 0.48 6.56 -9.88
C LYS A 99 1.50 7.22 -10.79
N LEU A 100 2.72 6.68 -10.78
CA LEU A 100 3.80 7.02 -11.69
C LEU A 100 4.01 5.87 -12.67
N GLU A 101 4.18 6.20 -13.96
CA GLU A 101 4.52 5.23 -15.00
C GLU A 101 5.70 5.79 -15.79
N LEU A 102 6.91 5.29 -15.49
CA LEU A 102 8.15 5.72 -16.15
C LEU A 102 8.21 5.24 -17.60
N ALA A 103 8.79 6.04 -18.48
CA ALA A 103 9.00 5.67 -19.87
C ALA A 103 9.95 4.46 -20.00
N ASN A 104 10.96 4.40 -19.14
CA ASN A 104 11.92 3.31 -19.03
C ASN A 104 11.95 2.75 -17.61
N LYS A 105 12.56 1.57 -17.43
CA LYS A 105 12.77 1.00 -16.10
C LYS A 105 13.92 1.71 -15.41
N HIS A 106 13.69 2.23 -14.23
CA HIS A 106 14.72 2.81 -13.37
C HIS A 106 14.64 2.23 -11.97
N GLU A 107 15.78 2.12 -11.31
CA GLU A 107 15.86 1.91 -9.88
C GLU A 107 15.34 3.16 -9.17
N MET A 108 14.50 2.97 -8.16
CA MET A 108 13.90 4.06 -7.42
C MET A 108 14.26 3.95 -5.94
N VAL A 109 15.11 4.86 -5.47
CA VAL A 109 15.48 4.95 -4.05
C VAL A 109 15.95 3.59 -3.49
N GLY A 110 16.84 2.90 -4.23
CA GLY A 110 17.39 1.58 -3.86
C GLY A 110 16.46 0.39 -4.12
N MET A 111 15.27 0.61 -4.65
CA MET A 111 14.36 -0.46 -5.05
C MET A 111 14.61 -0.90 -6.50
N PRO A 112 14.46 -2.21 -6.82
CA PRO A 112 14.75 -2.76 -8.14
C PRO A 112 14.01 -2.08 -9.28
N ALA A 113 14.70 -1.93 -10.42
CA ALA A 113 14.21 -1.19 -11.57
C ALA A 113 12.85 -1.69 -12.10
N ASP A 114 11.90 -0.79 -12.20
CA ASP A 114 10.60 -0.99 -12.84
C ASP A 114 10.07 0.32 -13.43
N LYS A 115 8.95 0.25 -14.16
CA LYS A 115 8.23 1.40 -14.71
C LYS A 115 7.10 1.89 -13.81
N ASP A 116 6.45 0.97 -13.09
CA ASP A 116 5.19 1.23 -12.37
C ASP A 116 5.44 1.43 -10.88
N TRP A 117 5.08 2.61 -10.39
CA TRP A 117 5.24 3.02 -8.99
C TRP A 117 3.97 3.67 -8.46
N ALA A 118 3.79 3.62 -7.16
CA ALA A 118 2.74 4.34 -6.45
C ALA A 118 3.34 5.30 -5.43
N LEU A 119 2.82 6.50 -5.36
CA LEU A 119 3.04 7.44 -4.26
C LEU A 119 1.82 7.40 -3.35
N ILE A 120 1.96 6.75 -2.19
CA ILE A 120 0.90 6.66 -1.18
C ILE A 120 1.00 7.89 -0.29
N SER A 121 -0.09 8.65 -0.19
CA SER A 121 -0.08 9.93 0.53
C SER A 121 -0.03 9.79 2.05
N ASN A 122 -0.45 8.65 2.61
CA ASN A 122 -0.62 8.42 4.05
C ASN A 122 -1.41 9.54 4.77
N HIS A 123 -2.34 10.21 4.07
CA HIS A 123 -3.08 11.35 4.64
C HIS A 123 -3.98 10.95 5.81
N ALA A 124 -4.62 9.79 5.73
CA ALA A 124 -5.45 9.24 6.80
C ALA A 124 -4.61 8.68 7.97
N ASP A 125 -3.35 8.36 7.75
CA ASP A 125 -2.44 7.83 8.77
C ASP A 125 -1.54 8.92 9.34
N LYS A 126 -1.92 9.47 10.48
CA LYS A 126 -1.13 10.52 11.16
C LYS A 126 0.20 10.04 11.72
N SER A 127 0.42 8.72 11.83
CA SER A 127 1.74 8.17 12.11
C SER A 127 2.66 8.13 10.89
N LEU A 128 2.10 8.17 9.68
CA LEU A 128 2.75 8.03 8.37
C LEU A 128 3.39 6.63 8.13
N MET A 129 3.24 5.66 9.04
CA MET A 129 4.08 4.44 9.09
C MET A 129 3.33 3.15 8.79
N ARG A 130 2.00 3.10 8.88
CA ARG A 130 1.22 1.84 8.89
C ARG A 130 1.45 0.98 7.64
N ASN A 131 1.39 1.56 6.46
CA ASN A 131 1.70 0.86 5.20
C ASN A 131 3.15 0.34 5.19
N TYR A 132 4.11 1.17 5.57
CA TYR A 132 5.53 0.79 5.63
C TYR A 132 5.76 -0.39 6.58
N ILE A 133 5.18 -0.34 7.79
CA ILE A 133 5.31 -1.41 8.79
C ILE A 133 4.73 -2.72 8.27
N ALA A 134 3.53 -2.69 7.69
CA ALA A 134 2.87 -3.88 7.17
C ALA A 134 3.64 -4.53 6.01
N TYR A 135 4.13 -3.72 5.06
CA TYR A 135 4.89 -4.24 3.91
C TYR A 135 6.24 -4.82 4.36
N ASN A 136 6.96 -4.14 5.25
CA ASN A 136 8.22 -4.64 5.77
C ASN A 136 8.06 -5.84 6.70
N LEU A 137 6.96 -5.92 7.46
CA LEU A 137 6.62 -7.13 8.21
C LEU A 137 6.38 -8.30 7.25
N SER A 138 5.56 -8.09 6.22
CA SER A 138 5.26 -9.10 5.22
C SER A 138 6.51 -9.60 4.48
N ALA A 139 7.45 -8.70 4.17
CA ALA A 139 8.71 -9.04 3.52
C ALA A 139 9.62 -9.96 4.35
N LYS A 140 9.40 -10.06 5.67
CA LYS A 140 10.17 -11.00 6.54
C LYS A 140 9.74 -12.45 6.40
N PHE A 141 8.62 -12.72 5.74
CA PHE A 141 8.09 -14.05 5.52
C PHE A 141 8.56 -14.68 4.20
N GLU A 142 9.82 -14.52 3.86
CA GLU A 142 10.38 -15.09 2.64
C GLU A 142 10.00 -16.58 2.43
N PRO A 143 9.79 -17.01 1.18
CA PRO A 143 9.94 -16.30 -0.09
C PRO A 143 8.71 -15.46 -0.52
N TYR A 144 7.80 -15.17 0.36
CA TYR A 144 6.56 -14.41 0.10
C TYR A 144 6.88 -12.99 -0.37
N TYR A 145 6.36 -12.59 -1.57
CA TYR A 145 6.56 -11.23 -2.09
C TYR A 145 5.69 -10.22 -1.32
N ALA A 146 6.32 -9.17 -0.87
CA ALA A 146 5.66 -7.96 -0.38
C ALA A 146 6.13 -6.74 -1.18
N PRO A 147 5.28 -5.73 -1.43
CA PRO A 147 5.71 -4.51 -2.10
C PRO A 147 6.82 -3.81 -1.32
N ARG A 148 7.96 -3.58 -1.96
CA ARG A 148 9.01 -2.73 -1.37
C ARG A 148 8.56 -1.30 -1.40
N CYS A 149 8.99 -0.52 -0.41
CA CYS A 149 8.60 0.87 -0.28
C CYS A 149 9.66 1.68 0.47
N GLU A 150 9.74 2.98 0.15
CA GLU A 150 10.61 3.95 0.83
C GLU A 150 9.90 5.28 1.02
N PHE A 151 10.22 5.95 2.13
CA PHE A 151 9.72 7.30 2.39
C PHE A 151 10.45 8.32 1.54
N VAL A 152 9.70 9.21 0.94
CA VAL A 152 10.19 10.31 0.12
C VAL A 152 9.42 11.59 0.46
N GLU A 153 10.03 12.75 0.23
CA GLU A 153 9.32 14.02 0.16
C GLU A 153 9.00 14.33 -1.31
N LEU A 154 7.82 14.80 -1.60
CA LEU A 154 7.37 15.10 -2.95
C LEU A 154 7.32 16.61 -3.20
N TYR A 155 7.92 17.05 -4.28
CA TYR A 155 7.70 18.33 -4.93
C TYR A 155 6.99 18.07 -6.26
N LEU A 156 5.80 18.61 -6.42
CA LEU A 156 5.03 18.53 -7.67
C LEU A 156 4.84 19.93 -8.23
N ASN A 157 5.36 20.18 -9.43
CA ASN A 157 5.33 21.49 -10.04
C ASN A 157 5.92 22.58 -9.12
N ARG A 158 7.03 22.27 -8.46
CA ARG A 158 7.76 23.11 -7.48
C ARG A 158 7.02 23.37 -6.17
N ASP A 159 5.81 22.82 -5.99
CA ASP A 159 5.06 22.93 -4.74
C ASP A 159 5.33 21.70 -3.85
N TYR A 160 5.73 21.95 -2.60
CA TYR A 160 5.99 20.89 -1.63
C TYR A 160 4.69 20.17 -1.25
N GLN A 161 4.65 18.87 -1.45
CA GLN A 161 3.48 18.05 -1.19
C GLN A 161 3.59 17.19 0.07
N GLY A 162 4.70 17.24 0.80
CA GLY A 162 4.90 16.49 2.05
C GLY A 162 5.48 15.10 1.84
N VAL A 163 5.39 14.29 2.90
CA VAL A 163 5.91 12.92 2.95
C VAL A 163 4.98 11.96 2.24
N TYR A 164 5.53 11.19 1.30
CA TYR A 164 4.86 10.09 0.61
C TYR A 164 5.58 8.77 0.86
N LEU A 165 4.89 7.67 0.69
CA LEU A 165 5.50 6.35 0.60
C LEU A 165 5.56 5.95 -0.88
N LEU A 166 6.77 5.98 -1.45
CA LEU A 166 7.03 5.44 -2.78
C LEU A 166 7.01 3.92 -2.68
N THR A 167 6.13 3.28 -3.45
CA THR A 167 5.82 1.86 -3.30
C THR A 167 5.76 1.18 -4.66
N GLU A 168 6.25 -0.05 -4.73
CA GLU A 168 6.05 -0.95 -5.85
C GLU A 168 4.57 -1.23 -6.08
N THR A 169 4.12 -1.22 -7.34
CA THR A 169 2.75 -1.65 -7.68
C THR A 169 2.66 -3.16 -7.83
N ILE A 170 1.49 -3.73 -7.53
CA ILE A 170 1.23 -5.16 -7.71
C ILE A 170 1.09 -5.47 -9.20
N LYS A 171 1.94 -6.37 -9.70
CA LYS A 171 1.95 -6.86 -11.09
C LYS A 171 2.79 -8.12 -11.21
N ILE A 172 2.66 -8.86 -12.31
CA ILE A 172 3.54 -9.99 -12.62
C ILE A 172 4.92 -9.47 -13.06
N GLY A 173 5.98 -9.99 -12.46
CA GLY A 173 7.36 -9.66 -12.82
C GLY A 173 8.39 -10.29 -11.90
N ASN A 174 9.63 -10.41 -12.37
CA ASN A 174 10.71 -11.07 -11.62
C ASN A 174 10.97 -10.42 -10.25
N ASN A 175 10.81 -9.10 -10.17
CA ASN A 175 10.98 -8.33 -8.93
C ASN A 175 9.63 -7.95 -8.29
N ARG A 176 8.53 -8.58 -8.67
CA ARG A 176 7.17 -8.38 -8.19
C ARG A 176 6.55 -9.75 -7.86
N VAL A 177 5.30 -9.98 -8.19
CA VAL A 177 4.70 -11.32 -8.12
C VAL A 177 5.38 -12.20 -9.16
N ASN A 178 6.29 -13.05 -8.70
CA ASN A 178 7.14 -13.85 -9.57
C ASN A 178 6.46 -15.18 -9.96
N ILE A 179 5.51 -15.05 -10.88
CA ILE A 179 4.88 -16.18 -11.57
C ILE A 179 5.13 -16.04 -13.07
N PRO A 180 4.98 -17.11 -13.88
CA PRO A 180 5.18 -17.04 -15.33
C PRO A 180 4.36 -15.90 -15.96
N LYS A 181 5.00 -15.03 -16.73
CA LYS A 181 4.30 -13.93 -17.41
C LYS A 181 3.70 -14.41 -18.72
N ASN A 182 2.54 -15.01 -18.64
CA ASN A 182 1.77 -15.49 -19.79
C ASN A 182 0.26 -15.31 -19.54
N ARG A 183 -0.57 -15.71 -20.51
CA ARG A 183 -2.03 -15.54 -20.45
C ARG A 183 -2.74 -16.53 -19.50
N ASN A 184 -2.03 -17.49 -18.95
CA ASN A 184 -2.55 -18.47 -17.98
C ASN A 184 -2.16 -18.11 -16.53
N SER A 185 -1.64 -16.91 -16.31
CA SER A 185 -1.19 -16.42 -15.00
C SER A 185 -1.97 -15.17 -14.62
N TYR A 186 -2.55 -15.19 -13.46
CA TYR A 186 -3.54 -14.20 -13.04
C TYR A 186 -3.12 -13.55 -11.73
N ILE A 187 -3.40 -12.26 -11.61
CA ILE A 187 -3.48 -11.53 -10.35
C ILE A 187 -4.91 -11.07 -10.21
N VAL A 188 -5.53 -11.47 -9.13
CA VAL A 188 -6.93 -11.23 -8.84
C VAL A 188 -7.06 -10.53 -7.51
N GLU A 189 -7.94 -9.55 -7.43
CA GLU A 189 -8.32 -8.83 -6.21
C GLU A 189 -9.76 -9.10 -5.88
N PHE A 190 -10.03 -9.46 -4.62
CA PHE A 190 -11.38 -9.33 -4.08
C PHE A 190 -11.67 -7.85 -3.87
N ASP A 191 -12.62 -7.30 -4.62
CA ASP A 191 -12.83 -5.86 -4.67
C ASP A 191 -14.30 -5.47 -4.81
N THR A 192 -14.91 -5.05 -3.71
CA THR A 192 -16.28 -4.51 -3.72
C THR A 192 -16.36 -3.09 -4.30
N LYS A 193 -15.21 -2.45 -4.55
CA LYS A 193 -15.08 -1.09 -5.10
C LYS A 193 -14.73 -1.07 -6.58
N SER A 194 -14.76 -2.23 -7.24
CA SER A 194 -14.45 -2.36 -8.67
C SER A 194 -15.33 -1.45 -9.52
N LYS A 195 -14.69 -0.80 -10.50
CA LYS A 195 -15.37 0.10 -11.45
C LYS A 195 -16.06 -0.70 -12.55
N GLU A 196 -17.02 -0.10 -13.26
CA GLU A 196 -17.68 -0.75 -14.38
C GLU A 196 -16.71 -1.18 -15.49
N SER A 197 -15.66 -0.41 -15.71
CA SER A 197 -14.60 -0.67 -16.70
C SER A 197 -13.61 -1.79 -16.32
N ASP A 198 -13.64 -2.28 -15.08
CA ASP A 198 -12.68 -3.27 -14.62
C ASP A 198 -13.03 -4.67 -15.16
N GLN A 199 -12.01 -5.51 -15.35
CA GLN A 199 -12.15 -6.91 -15.73
C GLN A 199 -12.66 -7.71 -14.53
N LYS A 200 -13.96 -8.00 -14.49
CA LYS A 200 -14.64 -8.61 -13.34
C LYS A 200 -15.02 -10.05 -13.59
N VAL A 201 -14.91 -10.83 -12.54
CA VAL A 201 -15.54 -12.14 -12.43
C VAL A 201 -16.41 -12.17 -11.17
N LEU A 202 -17.45 -12.98 -11.19
CA LEU A 202 -18.47 -12.99 -10.15
C LEU A 202 -18.62 -14.39 -9.57
N SER A 203 -18.68 -14.51 -8.25
CA SER A 203 -19.11 -15.74 -7.60
C SER A 203 -20.40 -15.54 -6.83
N ASP A 204 -21.29 -16.51 -6.91
CA ASP A 204 -22.54 -16.60 -6.16
C ASP A 204 -22.52 -17.67 -5.07
N VAL A 205 -21.43 -18.44 -4.94
CA VAL A 205 -21.30 -19.56 -3.99
C VAL A 205 -21.51 -19.10 -2.55
N PHE A 206 -20.91 -17.94 -2.18
CA PHE A 206 -21.09 -17.29 -0.89
C PHE A 206 -21.96 -16.04 -0.98
N SER A 207 -22.85 -15.97 -1.96
CA SER A 207 -23.75 -14.83 -2.09
C SER A 207 -24.68 -14.73 -0.86
N GLU A 208 -24.84 -13.51 -0.38
CA GLU A 208 -25.79 -13.17 0.68
C GLU A 208 -26.89 -12.28 0.09
N LYS A 209 -28.14 -12.65 0.32
CA LYS A 209 -29.32 -11.90 -0.19
C LYS A 209 -29.26 -11.65 -1.71
N GLY A 210 -28.65 -12.57 -2.47
CA GLY A 210 -28.53 -12.48 -3.94
C GLY A 210 -27.37 -11.59 -4.43
N ASN A 211 -26.58 -10.98 -3.54
CA ASN A 211 -25.42 -10.18 -3.91
C ASN A 211 -24.24 -11.10 -4.20
N LYS A 212 -23.82 -11.16 -5.47
CA LYS A 212 -22.62 -11.88 -5.89
C LYS A 212 -21.36 -11.22 -5.34
N LYS A 213 -20.33 -12.04 -5.09
CA LYS A 213 -19.00 -11.54 -4.75
C LYS A 213 -18.27 -11.15 -6.01
N ILE A 214 -17.55 -10.03 -5.94
CA ILE A 214 -16.87 -9.43 -7.11
C ILE A 214 -15.37 -9.58 -6.93
N PHE A 215 -14.73 -10.05 -8.00
CA PHE A 215 -13.28 -10.13 -8.10
C PHE A 215 -12.82 -9.39 -9.35
N THR A 216 -11.80 -8.55 -9.19
CA THR A 216 -11.17 -7.82 -10.31
C THR A 216 -9.91 -8.54 -10.76
N VAL A 217 -9.81 -8.85 -12.06
CA VAL A 217 -8.63 -9.47 -12.66
C VAL A 217 -7.68 -8.36 -13.13
N HIS A 218 -6.54 -8.21 -12.46
CA HIS A 218 -5.54 -7.17 -12.78
C HIS A 218 -4.52 -7.61 -13.83
N GLU A 219 -4.23 -8.89 -13.85
CA GLU A 219 -3.35 -9.51 -14.85
C GLU A 219 -3.99 -10.83 -15.34
N PRO A 220 -3.92 -11.14 -16.64
CA PRO A 220 -3.36 -10.30 -17.68
C PRO A 220 -4.21 -9.06 -17.96
N LYS A 221 -3.54 -7.95 -18.30
CA LYS A 221 -4.26 -6.76 -18.80
C LYS A 221 -4.98 -7.12 -20.10
N ASN A 222 -6.21 -6.65 -20.27
CA ASN A 222 -7.06 -6.96 -21.42
C ASN A 222 -7.30 -8.49 -21.57
N ALA A 223 -7.67 -9.14 -20.46
CA ALA A 223 -8.09 -10.55 -20.46
C ALA A 223 -9.28 -10.74 -21.41
N GLN A 224 -9.26 -11.84 -22.18
CA GLN A 224 -10.37 -12.20 -23.05
C GLN A 224 -11.50 -12.84 -22.25
N PRO A 225 -12.74 -12.84 -22.74
CA PRO A 225 -13.88 -13.46 -22.05
C PRO A 225 -13.63 -14.90 -21.60
N GLU A 226 -12.94 -15.69 -22.42
CA GLU A 226 -12.60 -17.08 -22.13
C GLU A 226 -11.65 -17.19 -20.93
N GLU A 227 -10.70 -16.25 -20.82
CA GLU A 227 -9.75 -16.21 -19.70
C GLU A 227 -10.45 -15.78 -18.41
N LEU A 228 -11.37 -14.83 -18.49
CA LEU A 228 -12.19 -14.43 -17.34
C LEU A 228 -13.11 -15.57 -16.88
N ASN A 229 -13.69 -16.35 -17.81
CA ASN A 229 -14.48 -17.52 -17.46
C ASN A 229 -13.64 -18.58 -16.73
N ILE A 230 -12.42 -18.84 -17.17
CA ILE A 230 -11.49 -19.78 -16.50
C ILE A 230 -11.23 -19.33 -15.04
N VAL A 231 -11.00 -18.05 -14.82
CA VAL A 231 -10.81 -17.51 -13.47
C VAL A 231 -12.07 -17.62 -12.64
N GLN A 232 -13.24 -17.30 -13.21
CA GLN A 232 -14.52 -17.37 -12.52
C GLN A 232 -14.85 -18.81 -12.12
N ASP A 233 -14.70 -19.75 -13.04
CA ASP A 233 -14.98 -21.17 -12.78
C ASP A 233 -14.09 -21.70 -11.66
N HIS A 234 -12.78 -21.38 -11.70
CA HIS A 234 -11.84 -21.79 -10.66
C HIS A 234 -12.20 -21.21 -9.27
N ILE A 235 -12.59 -19.92 -9.20
CA ILE A 235 -13.04 -19.30 -7.95
C ILE A 235 -14.31 -19.99 -7.44
N CYS A 236 -15.29 -20.21 -8.32
CA CYS A 236 -16.55 -20.87 -7.94
C CYS A 236 -16.32 -22.30 -7.45
N GLU A 237 -15.47 -23.06 -8.12
CA GLU A 237 -15.10 -24.43 -7.72
C GLU A 237 -14.37 -24.44 -6.38
N PHE A 238 -13.41 -23.55 -6.17
CA PHE A 238 -12.71 -23.41 -4.89
C PHE A 238 -13.68 -23.02 -3.77
N GLU A 239 -14.58 -22.08 -4.00
CA GLU A 239 -15.56 -21.67 -3.00
C GLU A 239 -16.59 -22.78 -2.70
N ALA A 240 -16.99 -23.55 -3.70
CA ALA A 240 -17.83 -24.72 -3.50
C ALA A 240 -17.12 -25.79 -2.67
N PHE A 241 -15.83 -26.02 -2.96
CA PHE A 241 -14.98 -26.89 -2.13
C PHE A 241 -14.91 -26.41 -0.68
N LEU A 242 -14.60 -25.11 -0.45
CA LEU A 242 -14.56 -24.52 0.90
C LEU A 242 -15.88 -24.67 1.65
N LYS A 243 -17.02 -24.51 0.96
CA LYS A 243 -18.36 -24.65 1.55
C LYS A 243 -18.65 -26.09 1.99
N ALA A 244 -18.06 -27.06 1.29
CA ALA A 244 -18.18 -28.48 1.55
C ALA A 244 -17.11 -29.04 2.49
N VAL A 245 -16.14 -28.21 2.95
CA VAL A 245 -15.08 -28.64 3.88
C VAL A 245 -15.70 -29.20 5.13
N ASP A 246 -15.45 -30.50 5.35
CA ASP A 246 -15.77 -31.21 6.56
C ASP A 246 -14.50 -31.33 7.41
N THR A 247 -14.61 -31.11 8.70
CA THR A 247 -13.52 -31.21 9.67
C THR A 247 -12.81 -32.54 9.71
N ASN A 248 -13.36 -33.56 9.03
CA ASN A 248 -12.86 -34.95 9.04
C ASN A 248 -12.17 -35.38 7.73
N LYS A 249 -12.04 -34.50 6.74
CA LYS A 249 -11.32 -34.80 5.47
C LYS A 249 -9.94 -34.19 5.49
N GLU A 250 -8.94 -35.05 5.61
CA GLU A 250 -7.52 -34.64 5.56
C GLU A 250 -7.07 -34.32 4.12
N ASN A 251 -6.23 -33.28 3.98
CA ASN A 251 -5.32 -33.01 2.85
C ASN A 251 -5.89 -32.65 1.47
N GLU A 252 -7.15 -32.27 1.33
CA GLU A 252 -7.65 -31.78 0.03
C GLU A 252 -7.43 -30.28 -0.19
N LEU A 253 -7.32 -29.50 0.90
CA LEU A 253 -7.13 -28.05 0.84
C LEU A 253 -5.83 -27.67 0.11
N GLU A 254 -4.76 -28.42 0.33
CA GLU A 254 -3.48 -28.19 -0.34
C GLU A 254 -3.49 -28.33 -1.87
N LYS A 255 -4.53 -28.95 -2.43
CA LYS A 255 -4.70 -29.00 -3.88
C LYS A 255 -5.12 -27.66 -4.47
N TRP A 256 -5.78 -26.83 -3.67
CA TRP A 256 -6.37 -25.57 -4.09
C TRP A 256 -5.51 -24.34 -3.75
N ILE A 257 -4.91 -24.35 -2.57
CA ILE A 257 -4.24 -23.18 -2.02
C ILE A 257 -2.85 -23.51 -1.51
N ASP A 258 -1.92 -22.59 -1.66
CA ASP A 258 -0.64 -22.65 -0.97
C ASP A 258 -0.87 -22.30 0.51
N LEU A 259 -0.81 -23.34 1.37
CA LEU A 259 -1.12 -23.19 2.79
C LEU A 259 -0.16 -22.23 3.48
N GLU A 260 1.15 -22.39 3.23
CA GLU A 260 2.16 -21.57 3.89
C GLU A 260 2.01 -20.09 3.54
N GLU A 261 1.85 -19.74 2.26
CA GLU A 261 1.62 -18.36 1.84
C GLU A 261 0.28 -17.82 2.35
N SER A 262 -0.76 -18.65 2.40
CA SER A 262 -2.04 -18.29 2.96
C SER A 262 -1.94 -17.95 4.46
N ILE A 263 -1.20 -18.74 5.23
CA ILE A 263 -0.98 -18.52 6.66
C ILE A 263 -0.15 -17.24 6.89
N LYS A 264 0.91 -17.03 6.11
CA LYS A 264 1.70 -15.79 6.17
C LYS A 264 0.85 -14.56 5.90
N HIS A 265 0.05 -14.59 4.82
CA HIS A 265 -0.90 -13.53 4.51
C HIS A 265 -1.89 -13.31 5.64
N TYR A 266 -2.51 -14.39 6.15
CA TYR A 266 -3.46 -14.33 7.27
C TYR A 266 -2.84 -13.60 8.47
N TRP A 267 -1.64 -13.98 8.91
CA TRP A 267 -1.03 -13.39 10.10
C TRP A 267 -0.68 -11.91 9.96
N VAL A 268 -0.24 -11.45 8.80
CA VAL A 268 0.00 -10.01 8.57
C VAL A 268 -1.33 -9.24 8.69
N GLN A 269 -2.38 -9.74 8.06
CA GLN A 269 -3.70 -9.11 8.07
C GLN A 269 -4.37 -9.17 9.45
N GLU A 270 -4.26 -10.30 10.15
CA GLU A 270 -4.87 -10.47 11.46
C GLU A 270 -4.15 -9.68 12.56
N PHE A 271 -2.81 -9.67 12.54
CA PHE A 271 -2.04 -8.87 13.49
C PHE A 271 -2.35 -7.39 13.35
N SER A 272 -2.42 -6.91 12.14
CA SER A 272 -2.74 -5.50 11.85
C SER A 272 -4.22 -5.15 12.01
N LYS A 273 -5.10 -6.14 12.16
CA LYS A 273 -6.58 -5.96 12.12
C LYS A 273 -7.01 -5.09 10.95
N ASN A 274 -6.46 -5.35 9.75
CA ASN A 274 -6.79 -4.58 8.57
C ASN A 274 -8.27 -4.76 8.20
N PRO A 275 -9.11 -3.72 8.26
CA PRO A 275 -10.55 -3.85 8.03
C PRO A 275 -10.89 -4.23 6.59
N ASP A 276 -10.09 -3.83 5.61
CA ASP A 276 -10.31 -4.15 4.20
C ASP A 276 -10.05 -5.63 3.91
N SER A 277 -9.17 -6.27 4.67
CA SER A 277 -8.87 -7.70 4.54
C SER A 277 -9.98 -8.63 5.02
N LYS A 278 -11.09 -8.09 5.51
CA LYS A 278 -12.37 -8.84 5.67
C LYS A 278 -13.01 -9.23 4.34
N PHE A 279 -12.25 -9.30 3.26
CA PHE A 279 -12.74 -9.48 1.91
C PHE A 279 -13.70 -8.35 1.50
N PHE A 280 -13.28 -7.13 1.78
CA PHE A 280 -13.96 -5.93 1.34
C PHE A 280 -13.29 -5.33 0.10
N SER A 281 -11.98 -5.08 0.14
CA SER A 281 -11.14 -4.66 -0.98
C SER A 281 -9.68 -4.97 -0.67
N SER A 282 -8.80 -4.80 -1.64
CA SER A 282 -7.34 -4.91 -1.49
C SER A 282 -6.85 -6.29 -0.98
N VAL A 283 -7.67 -7.34 -1.15
CA VAL A 283 -7.28 -8.73 -0.87
C VAL A 283 -6.88 -9.39 -2.17
N TYR A 284 -5.59 -9.54 -2.37
CA TYR A 284 -5.02 -10.08 -3.60
C TYR A 284 -4.69 -11.57 -3.47
N PHE A 285 -4.74 -12.25 -4.60
CA PHE A 285 -4.10 -13.55 -4.78
C PHE A 285 -3.56 -13.66 -6.21
N SER A 286 -2.59 -14.54 -6.38
CA SER A 286 -2.11 -14.95 -7.70
C SER A 286 -2.43 -16.41 -7.95
N TRP A 287 -2.64 -16.75 -9.23
CA TRP A 287 -2.95 -18.10 -9.65
C TRP A 287 -2.44 -18.35 -11.07
N THR A 288 -1.98 -19.55 -11.32
CA THR A 288 -1.75 -20.09 -12.66
C THR A 288 -2.77 -21.21 -12.90
N ASN A 289 -3.29 -21.36 -14.11
CA ASN A 289 -4.38 -22.30 -14.37
C ASN A 289 -4.08 -23.80 -14.10
N THR A 290 -2.86 -24.12 -13.70
CA THR A 290 -2.43 -25.46 -13.28
C THR A 290 -1.87 -25.49 -11.87
N GLY A 291 -1.88 -24.33 -11.18
CA GLY A 291 -1.27 -24.16 -9.87
C GLY A 291 -2.27 -23.97 -8.74
N LYS A 292 -1.72 -23.71 -7.57
CA LYS A 292 -2.48 -23.37 -6.37
C LYS A 292 -2.76 -21.88 -6.29
N ILE A 293 -3.84 -21.48 -5.64
CA ILE A 293 -4.08 -20.09 -5.23
C ILE A 293 -3.00 -19.70 -4.22
N ARG A 294 -2.31 -18.59 -4.47
CA ARG A 294 -1.29 -18.01 -3.60
C ARG A 294 -1.79 -16.66 -3.09
N MET A 295 -2.12 -16.60 -1.80
CA MET A 295 -2.66 -15.38 -1.19
C MET A 295 -1.61 -14.28 -1.14
N GLY A 296 -2.03 -13.06 -1.41
CA GLY A 296 -1.19 -11.87 -1.46
C GLY A 296 -0.84 -11.40 -2.88
N PRO A 297 0.03 -10.38 -2.98
CA PRO A 297 0.69 -9.67 -1.89
C PRO A 297 -0.26 -8.80 -1.05
N VAL A 298 0.19 -8.43 0.14
CA VAL A 298 -0.56 -7.52 1.01
C VAL A 298 -0.61 -6.09 0.44
N TRP A 299 -1.71 -5.38 0.70
CA TRP A 299 -1.91 -4.01 0.22
C TRP A 299 -2.85 -3.23 1.15
N ASP A 300 -2.67 -1.89 1.21
CA ASP A 300 -3.61 -0.92 1.80
C ASP A 300 -3.84 -1.08 3.32
N PHE A 301 -2.91 -0.55 4.12
CA PHE A 301 -2.94 -0.64 5.59
C PHE A 301 -3.14 0.73 6.27
N ASP A 302 -3.61 1.74 5.58
CA ASP A 302 -3.78 3.06 6.18
C ASP A 302 -4.84 3.07 7.29
N LEU A 303 -5.82 2.17 7.24
CA LEU A 303 -6.85 1.97 8.27
C LEU A 303 -6.52 0.86 9.27
N ALA A 304 -5.40 0.16 9.12
CA ALA A 304 -4.97 -0.92 9.99
C ALA A 304 -4.37 -0.43 11.31
N PHE A 305 -3.97 -1.36 12.18
CA PHE A 305 -3.30 -1.08 13.46
C PHE A 305 -4.05 -0.06 14.30
N GLY A 306 -5.36 -0.24 14.45
CA GLY A 306 -6.20 0.62 15.25
C GLY A 306 -6.57 1.97 14.63
N ASN A 307 -6.16 2.25 13.39
CA ASN A 307 -6.51 3.50 12.69
C ASN A 307 -7.87 3.43 11.99
N HIS A 308 -8.84 2.81 12.62
CA HIS A 308 -10.19 2.68 12.08
C HIS A 308 -11.22 3.29 13.03
N TYR A 309 -12.14 4.07 12.47
CA TYR A 309 -13.08 4.87 13.28
C TYR A 309 -14.34 4.11 13.71
N TYR A 310 -14.62 2.94 13.13
CA TYR A 310 -15.80 2.17 13.54
C TYR A 310 -15.64 1.62 14.96
N GLU A 311 -16.67 1.78 15.76
CA GLU A 311 -16.69 1.37 17.14
C GLU A 311 -16.28 -0.10 17.30
N GLY A 312 -15.25 -0.35 18.12
CA GLY A 312 -14.69 -1.66 18.40
C GLY A 312 -13.65 -2.20 17.40
N ASN A 313 -13.42 -1.54 16.25
CA ASN A 313 -12.40 -1.99 15.30
C ASN A 313 -10.99 -1.46 15.64
N ASN A 314 -10.90 -0.41 16.45
CA ASN A 314 -9.65 0.09 17.00
C ASN A 314 -9.15 -0.71 18.20
N SER A 315 -9.95 -1.65 18.76
CA SER A 315 -9.55 -2.48 19.89
C SER A 315 -8.45 -3.47 19.51
N THR A 316 -7.65 -3.86 20.50
CA THR A 316 -6.54 -4.82 20.32
C THR A 316 -6.99 -6.27 20.47
N ASP A 317 -8.21 -6.51 20.94
CA ASP A 317 -8.82 -7.82 21.14
C ASP A 317 -9.61 -8.33 19.93
N LYS A 318 -10.11 -9.55 19.98
CA LYS A 318 -10.92 -10.28 18.99
C LYS A 318 -10.17 -10.60 17.70
N TRP A 319 -10.58 -11.71 17.09
CA TRP A 319 -10.17 -12.09 15.75
C TRP A 319 -10.92 -11.24 14.72
N GLU A 320 -10.19 -10.62 13.78
CA GLU A 320 -10.78 -9.64 12.87
C GLU A 320 -11.13 -10.23 11.51
N ILE A 321 -10.24 -11.06 10.95
CA ILE A 321 -10.36 -11.51 9.57
C ILE A 321 -10.80 -12.97 9.41
N ARG A 322 -11.34 -13.60 10.47
CA ARG A 322 -11.91 -14.97 10.42
C ARG A 322 -13.31 -14.95 9.78
N ASN A 323 -13.43 -14.38 8.59
CA ASN A 323 -14.66 -14.29 7.80
C ASN A 323 -14.44 -14.79 6.38
N TYR A 324 -15.48 -14.88 5.57
CA TYR A 324 -15.48 -15.31 4.17
C TYR A 324 -14.64 -16.59 3.96
N TRP A 325 -13.61 -16.61 3.10
CA TRP A 325 -12.74 -17.76 2.90
C TRP A 325 -12.07 -18.21 4.21
N ASN A 326 -11.54 -17.30 4.99
CA ASN A 326 -10.89 -17.63 6.26
C ASN A 326 -11.82 -18.36 7.25
N LYS A 327 -13.12 -18.02 7.28
CA LYS A 327 -14.10 -18.74 8.11
C LYS A 327 -14.15 -20.24 7.78
N PHE A 328 -13.96 -20.59 6.52
CA PHE A 328 -14.02 -21.98 6.07
C PHE A 328 -12.65 -22.65 6.14
N LEU A 329 -11.57 -21.92 5.84
CA LEU A 329 -10.20 -22.40 6.04
C LEU A 329 -9.97 -22.84 7.48
N PHE A 330 -10.43 -22.07 8.46
CA PHE A 330 -10.34 -22.42 9.87
C PHE A 330 -11.24 -23.60 10.33
N LYS A 331 -12.12 -24.13 9.47
CA LYS A 331 -12.81 -25.39 9.71
C LYS A 331 -11.92 -26.59 9.42
N ASP A 332 -10.98 -26.45 8.49
CA ASP A 332 -9.96 -27.47 8.23
C ASP A 332 -9.02 -27.55 9.44
N SER A 333 -8.87 -28.76 9.98
CA SER A 333 -8.10 -28.98 11.21
C SER A 333 -6.61 -28.77 11.00
N LEU A 334 -6.09 -29.17 9.83
CA LEU A 334 -4.66 -29.01 9.48
C LEU A 334 -4.35 -27.51 9.33
N TYR A 335 -5.13 -26.78 8.53
CA TYR A 335 -4.95 -25.34 8.34
C TYR A 335 -4.95 -24.59 9.66
N ARG A 336 -5.92 -24.90 10.55
CA ARG A 336 -6.02 -24.27 11.86
C ARG A 336 -4.80 -24.53 12.72
N VAL A 337 -4.41 -25.80 12.87
CA VAL A 337 -3.26 -26.20 13.69
C VAL A 337 -1.97 -25.60 13.16
N GLU A 338 -1.73 -25.66 11.86
CA GLU A 338 -0.55 -25.06 11.25
C GLU A 338 -0.53 -23.54 11.43
N THR A 339 -1.67 -22.86 11.21
CA THR A 339 -1.76 -21.40 11.40
C THR A 339 -1.40 -21.00 12.82
N GLU A 340 -1.97 -21.68 13.81
CA GLU A 340 -1.73 -21.37 15.22
C GLU A 340 -0.32 -21.76 15.67
N THR A 341 0.21 -22.88 15.18
CA THR A 341 1.58 -23.32 15.47
C THR A 341 2.63 -22.40 14.84
N MET A 342 2.43 -21.98 13.60
CA MET A 342 3.34 -21.07 12.90
C MET A 342 3.43 -19.69 13.56
N TRP A 343 2.43 -19.27 14.37
CA TRP A 343 2.50 -18.04 15.14
C TRP A 343 3.78 -17.96 15.98
N PHE A 344 4.12 -19.02 16.71
CA PHE A 344 5.32 -19.01 17.56
C PHE A 344 6.62 -18.86 16.75
N SER A 345 6.68 -19.47 15.57
CA SER A 345 7.83 -19.34 14.67
C SER A 345 7.99 -17.92 14.11
N TYR A 346 6.90 -17.25 13.87
CA TYR A 346 6.87 -15.91 13.25
C TYR A 346 6.80 -14.78 14.26
N ARG A 347 6.47 -15.04 15.53
CA ARG A 347 6.28 -14.05 16.58
C ARG A 347 7.41 -13.02 16.64
N LYS A 348 8.65 -13.43 16.47
CA LYS A 348 9.84 -12.57 16.44
C LYS A 348 9.77 -11.48 15.36
N PHE A 349 9.09 -11.71 14.24
CA PHE A 349 8.95 -10.74 13.16
C PHE A 349 7.97 -9.63 13.55
N PHE A 350 6.88 -9.99 14.23
CA PHE A 350 5.91 -9.04 14.77
C PHE A 350 6.56 -8.17 15.84
N GLU A 351 7.28 -8.76 16.77
CA GLU A 351 8.03 -8.05 17.80
C GLU A 351 9.09 -7.11 17.20
N SER A 352 9.81 -7.57 16.19
CA SER A 352 10.78 -6.74 15.45
C SER A 352 10.10 -5.57 14.73
N SER A 353 8.88 -5.73 14.22
CA SER A 353 8.13 -4.63 13.59
C SER A 353 7.72 -3.56 14.62
N ILE A 354 7.33 -3.96 15.83
CA ILE A 354 7.04 -3.05 16.94
C ILE A 354 8.30 -2.24 17.32
N ASN A 355 9.44 -2.92 17.42
CA ASN A 355 10.72 -2.29 17.78
C ASN A 355 11.22 -1.32 16.69
N SER A 356 10.82 -1.51 15.42
CA SER A 356 11.18 -0.60 14.34
C SER A 356 10.50 0.77 14.42
N VAL A 357 9.42 0.93 15.18
CA VAL A 357 8.63 2.17 15.27
C VAL A 357 9.49 3.35 15.74
N ASP A 358 10.35 3.15 16.75
CA ASP A 358 11.23 4.22 17.27
C ASP A 358 12.29 4.67 16.24
N THR A 359 12.80 3.72 15.47
CA THR A 359 13.73 4.01 14.37
C THR A 359 13.04 4.80 13.26
N LEU A 360 11.82 4.40 12.92
CA LEU A 360 11.00 5.10 11.94
C LEU A 360 10.62 6.51 12.41
N TYR A 361 10.25 6.67 13.68
CA TYR A 361 10.02 7.99 14.25
C TYR A 361 11.26 8.89 14.11
N SER A 362 12.43 8.36 14.47
CA SER A 362 13.69 9.10 14.37
C SER A 362 14.02 9.50 12.92
N LYS A 363 13.73 8.63 11.96
CA LYS A 363 13.87 8.88 10.50
C LYS A 363 12.90 9.96 10.03
N LEU A 364 11.66 9.93 10.50
CA LEU A 364 10.57 10.73 9.93
C LEU A 364 10.30 12.06 10.64
N LYS A 365 10.67 12.24 11.89
CA LYS A 365 10.24 13.37 12.72
C LYS A 365 10.40 14.75 12.07
N LYS A 366 11.54 15.01 11.41
CA LYS A 366 11.77 16.28 10.70
C LYS A 366 10.88 16.43 9.47
N ALA A 367 10.75 15.35 8.68
CA ALA A 367 9.89 15.35 7.50
C ALA A 367 8.41 15.42 7.89
N ALA A 368 8.02 14.85 9.03
CA ALA A 368 6.67 14.96 9.58
C ALA A 368 6.36 16.41 9.99
N ASP A 369 7.33 17.15 10.56
CA ASP A 369 7.15 18.58 10.86
C ASP A 369 6.83 19.37 9.59
N ASN A 370 7.58 19.15 8.49
CA ASN A 370 7.29 19.74 7.19
C ASN A 370 5.92 19.31 6.66
N ASN A 371 5.62 17.99 6.74
CA ASN A 371 4.37 17.45 6.25
C ASN A 371 3.16 18.04 6.97
N PHE A 372 3.20 18.16 8.30
CA PHE A 372 2.08 18.69 9.08
C PHE A 372 2.02 20.22 9.08
N LYS A 373 3.13 20.91 8.75
CA LYS A 373 3.10 22.33 8.40
C LYS A 373 2.35 22.55 7.09
N ARG A 374 2.63 21.73 6.06
CA ARG A 374 1.94 21.80 4.77
C ARG A 374 0.48 21.38 4.86
N TRP A 375 0.21 20.32 5.62
CA TRP A 375 -1.10 19.72 5.83
C TRP A 375 -1.44 19.73 7.32
N PRO A 376 -2.05 20.78 7.85
CA PRO A 376 -2.27 20.92 9.30
C PRO A 376 -3.44 20.06 9.79
N ILE A 377 -3.33 18.76 9.59
CA ILE A 377 -4.36 17.76 9.92
C ILE A 377 -4.12 17.03 11.25
N LEU A 378 -2.98 17.26 11.91
CA LEU A 378 -2.59 16.52 13.10
C LEU A 378 -3.63 16.69 14.23
N SER A 379 -4.08 17.92 14.46
CA SER A 379 -5.11 18.27 15.43
C SER A 379 -6.54 18.26 14.87
N VAL A 380 -6.73 17.85 13.61
CA VAL A 380 -8.05 17.83 13.00
C VAL A 380 -8.72 16.49 13.24
N GLU A 381 -9.92 16.54 13.81
CA GLU A 381 -10.83 15.40 13.91
C GLU A 381 -12.01 15.67 12.96
N ARG A 382 -12.08 14.93 11.85
CA ARG A 382 -13.09 15.12 10.83
C ARG A 382 -13.41 13.84 10.04
N GLY A 383 -14.61 13.35 10.22
CA GLY A 383 -15.16 12.24 9.43
C GLY A 383 -14.37 10.93 9.60
N TYR A 384 -14.44 10.09 8.60
CA TYR A 384 -13.92 8.72 8.65
C TYR A 384 -12.41 8.60 8.70
N TRP A 385 -11.70 9.59 8.15
CA TRP A 385 -10.29 9.48 7.84
C TRP A 385 -9.39 10.18 8.85
N LEU A 386 -9.94 11.10 9.64
CA LEU A 386 -9.20 11.94 10.59
C LEU A 386 -9.93 11.92 11.93
N HIS A 387 -9.99 10.75 12.57
CA HIS A 387 -10.85 10.53 13.75
C HIS A 387 -10.17 10.82 15.09
N ASN A 388 -8.85 10.94 15.15
CA ASN A 388 -8.13 11.28 16.36
C ASN A 388 -7.44 12.64 16.23
N SER A 389 -7.44 13.43 17.31
CA SER A 389 -6.77 14.71 17.40
C SER A 389 -5.51 14.60 18.24
N TYR A 390 -4.40 15.12 17.74
CA TYR A 390 -3.10 15.06 18.38
C TYR A 390 -2.45 16.44 18.42
N SER A 391 -1.71 16.74 19.51
CA SER A 391 -0.96 17.98 19.67
C SER A 391 0.47 17.89 19.15
N SER A 392 0.98 16.67 18.91
CA SER A 392 2.32 16.42 18.38
C SER A 392 2.37 15.17 17.54
N TYR A 393 3.34 15.06 16.63
CA TYR A 393 3.58 13.88 15.82
C TYR A 393 3.96 12.64 16.65
N GLN A 394 4.57 12.84 17.83
CA GLN A 394 4.92 11.74 18.74
C GLN A 394 3.69 10.93 19.17
N GLN A 395 2.57 11.60 19.44
CA GLN A 395 1.38 10.95 20.00
C GLN A 395 0.78 9.83 19.11
N PRO A 396 0.50 10.02 17.80
CA PRO A 396 0.01 8.93 16.97
C PRO A 396 1.04 7.81 16.77
N VAL A 397 2.33 8.09 16.91
CA VAL A 397 3.39 7.08 16.87
C VAL A 397 3.41 6.24 18.14
N ASP A 398 3.29 6.88 19.31
CA ASP A 398 3.21 6.17 20.60
C ASP A 398 1.94 5.30 20.69
N GLU A 399 0.80 5.83 20.24
CA GLU A 399 -0.45 5.10 20.19
C GLU A 399 -0.33 3.85 19.29
N LEU A 400 0.23 4.00 18.10
CA LEU A 400 0.49 2.87 17.20
C LEU A 400 1.35 1.80 17.88
N LYS A 401 2.44 2.20 18.53
CA LYS A 401 3.36 1.28 19.20
C LYS A 401 2.70 0.55 20.36
N VAL A 402 1.90 1.26 21.17
CA VAL A 402 1.14 0.67 22.29
C VAL A 402 0.13 -0.33 21.75
N TRP A 403 -0.65 0.06 20.73
CA TRP A 403 -1.63 -0.80 20.10
C TRP A 403 -1.01 -2.11 19.60
N MET A 404 0.12 -2.02 18.88
CA MET A 404 0.81 -3.19 18.34
C MET A 404 1.32 -4.13 19.45
N LYS A 405 1.81 -3.60 20.58
CA LYS A 405 2.24 -4.40 21.74
C LYS A 405 1.05 -5.12 22.39
N GLU A 406 -0.03 -4.43 22.62
CA GLU A 406 -1.24 -5.00 23.20
C GLU A 406 -1.82 -6.08 22.28
N ARG A 407 -1.84 -5.84 20.97
CA ARG A 407 -2.30 -6.82 19.99
C ARG A 407 -1.45 -8.08 19.99
N LEU A 408 -0.13 -7.94 20.03
CA LEU A 408 0.80 -9.06 20.14
C LEU A 408 0.51 -9.91 21.37
N ASN A 409 0.39 -9.27 22.54
CA ASN A 409 0.12 -9.94 23.81
C ASN A 409 -1.25 -10.63 23.82
N TRP A 410 -2.26 -10.01 23.20
CA TRP A 410 -3.58 -10.62 23.11
C TRP A 410 -3.54 -11.90 22.26
N ILE A 411 -2.89 -11.87 21.08
CA ILE A 411 -2.74 -13.05 20.24
C ILE A 411 -1.97 -14.14 20.96
N ASP A 412 -0.83 -13.81 21.60
CA ASP A 412 -0.06 -14.76 22.41
C ASP A 412 -0.93 -15.47 23.44
N THR A 413 -1.78 -14.73 24.13
CA THR A 413 -2.69 -15.27 25.14
C THR A 413 -3.71 -16.23 24.52
N GLN A 414 -4.31 -15.85 23.37
CA GLN A 414 -5.30 -16.69 22.71
C GLN A 414 -4.72 -18.02 22.23
N ILE A 415 -3.53 -17.95 21.59
CA ILE A 415 -2.86 -19.15 21.06
C ILE A 415 -2.37 -20.05 22.23
N SER A 416 -1.74 -19.48 23.27
CA SER A 416 -1.26 -20.24 24.42
C SER A 416 -2.40 -20.91 25.21
N THR A 417 -3.58 -20.29 25.24
CA THR A 417 -4.76 -20.89 25.88
C THR A 417 -5.29 -22.08 25.07
N ALA A 418 -5.25 -21.98 23.73
CA ALA A 418 -5.66 -23.07 22.84
C ALA A 418 -4.67 -24.25 22.86
N TYR A 419 -3.39 -23.96 23.06
CA TYR A 419 -2.28 -24.95 23.10
C TYR A 419 -1.43 -24.72 24.35
N PRO A 420 -1.90 -25.13 25.55
CA PRO A 420 -1.10 -25.00 26.76
C PRO A 420 0.19 -25.79 26.57
N THR A 421 1.33 -25.08 26.58
CA THR A 421 2.66 -25.71 26.53
C THR A 421 2.74 -26.73 27.65
N GLN A 422 3.05 -27.99 27.34
CA GLN A 422 3.43 -28.93 28.39
C GLN A 422 4.66 -28.33 29.11
N PRO A 423 4.70 -28.35 30.43
CA PRO A 423 5.85 -27.85 31.16
C PRO A 423 7.09 -28.60 30.62
N ALA A 424 8.13 -27.83 30.31
CA ALA A 424 9.39 -28.38 29.89
C ALA A 424 9.85 -29.39 30.98
N SER A 425 9.90 -30.65 30.62
CA SER A 425 10.37 -31.75 31.47
C SER A 425 11.87 -31.66 31.66
#